data_e4f03c978ecfdffe86d6d712362b2f42
#
_entry.id   e4f03c978ecfdffe86d6d712362b2f42
#
_cell.length_a   1.000
_cell.length_b   1.000
_cell.length_c   1.000
_cell.angle_alpha   90.00
_cell.angle_beta   90.00
_cell.angle_gamma   90.00
#
_symmetry.space_group_name_H-M   'P 1'
#
loop_
_entity.id
_entity.type
_entity.pdbx_description
1 polymer ?
#
loop_
_entity_poly.entity_id
_entity_poly.type
_entity_poly.pdbx_seq_one_letter_code
_entity_poly.pdbx_strand_id
1 'polypeptide(L)'
;MNPGAVSGMSLLEYHVLLALASAPLHGYAIKDIVADESGGTLTPRAGSLYRVIARLMTVGFVTDAEPKGSQDPHPGLARKYYALTASGRAALAAEARRLKQAAAMAEKRLGVARSRT
;
A
#
# COMPACT_ATOMS: atom_id res chain seq x y z
N MET A 1 0.32 3.54 24.70
CA MET A 1 -0.05 3.13 23.37
C MET A 1 0.82 3.78 22.30
N ASN A 2 1.26 3.04 21.37
CA ASN A 2 2.11 3.56 20.32
C ASN A 2 1.23 4.11 19.19
N PRO A 3 1.22 5.43 18.99
CA PRO A 3 0.38 5.99 17.93
C PRO A 3 0.80 5.57 16.53
N GLY A 4 2.04 5.10 16.38
CA GLY A 4 2.46 4.57 15.10
C GLY A 4 2.04 3.14 14.89
N ALA A 5 1.57 2.49 15.93
CA ALA A 5 1.05 1.16 15.78
C ALA A 5 -0.37 1.29 15.26
N VAL A 6 -0.49 1.27 13.96
CA VAL A 6 -1.78 1.37 13.34
C VAL A 6 -2.43 0.02 13.44
N SER A 7 -3.00 -0.24 14.62
CA SER A 7 -3.79 -1.44 14.71
C SER A 7 -5.03 -1.18 13.88
N GLY A 8 -5.35 -2.08 13.02
CA GLY A 8 -6.50 -1.90 12.17
C GLY A 8 -6.21 -1.19 10.86
N MET A 9 -4.99 -1.29 10.36
CA MET A 9 -4.73 -0.85 9.00
C MET A 9 -5.69 -1.56 8.06
N SER A 10 -6.40 -0.81 7.22
CA SER A 10 -7.33 -1.41 6.29
C SER A 10 -6.58 -2.12 5.18
N LEU A 11 -7.27 -3.05 4.51
CA LEU A 11 -6.65 -3.74 3.39
C LEU A 11 -6.30 -2.77 2.27
N LEU A 12 -7.13 -1.78 2.03
CA LEU A 12 -6.82 -0.77 1.02
C LEU A 12 -5.57 0.02 1.40
N GLU A 13 -5.45 0.42 2.66
CA GLU A 13 -4.26 1.13 3.13
C GLU A 13 -3.01 0.27 2.94
N TYR A 14 -3.12 -1.01 3.28
CA TYR A 14 -2.01 -1.93 3.10
C TYR A 14 -1.58 -2.01 1.63
N HIS A 15 -2.55 -2.15 0.74
CA HIS A 15 -2.23 -2.27 -0.69
C HIS A 15 -1.69 -0.98 -1.29
N VAL A 16 -2.10 0.18 -0.78
CA VAL A 16 -1.51 1.44 -1.22
C VAL A 16 -0.04 1.51 -0.81
N LEU A 17 0.27 1.16 0.44
CA LEU A 17 1.66 1.13 0.87
C LEU A 17 2.47 0.10 0.08
N LEU A 18 1.87 -1.05 -0.17
CA LEU A 18 2.52 -2.10 -0.96
C LEU A 18 2.84 -1.63 -2.37
N ALA A 19 1.91 -0.92 -3.00
CA ALA A 19 2.14 -0.39 -4.34
C ALA A 19 3.34 0.56 -4.38
N LEU A 20 3.55 1.30 -3.30
CA LEU A 20 4.64 2.29 -3.23
C LEU A 20 5.96 1.70 -2.77
N ALA A 21 6.01 0.41 -2.49
CA ALA A 21 7.22 -0.20 -1.90
C ALA A 21 8.43 -0.14 -2.81
N SER A 22 8.23 -0.16 -4.12
CA SER A 22 9.34 -0.24 -5.07
C SER A 22 9.77 1.10 -5.65
N ALA A 23 8.85 2.06 -5.76
CA ALA A 23 9.16 3.33 -6.39
C ALA A 23 8.06 4.34 -6.13
N PRO A 24 8.35 5.63 -6.25
CA PRO A 24 7.29 6.64 -6.24
C PRO A 24 6.33 6.45 -7.41
N LEU A 25 5.05 6.68 -7.16
CA LEU A 25 4.02 6.49 -8.17
C LEU A 25 3.00 7.63 -8.09
N HIS A 26 2.37 7.93 -9.23
CA HIS A 26 1.22 8.83 -9.23
C HIS A 26 -0.07 8.06 -8.93
N GLY A 27 -1.14 8.80 -8.65
CA GLY A 27 -2.38 8.19 -8.18
C GLY A 27 -2.96 7.14 -9.10
N TYR A 28 -2.94 7.37 -10.41
CA TYR A 28 -3.49 6.38 -11.34
C TYR A 28 -2.70 5.08 -11.32
N ALA A 29 -1.38 5.18 -11.23
CA ALA A 29 -0.56 3.98 -11.14
C ALA A 29 -0.84 3.21 -9.86
N ILE A 30 -0.99 3.93 -8.74
CA ILE A 30 -1.35 3.28 -7.48
C ILE A 30 -2.69 2.55 -7.62
N LYS A 31 -3.67 3.22 -8.21
CA LYS A 31 -5.01 2.64 -8.39
C LYS A 31 -4.95 1.35 -9.19
N ASP A 32 -4.22 1.37 -10.30
CA ASP A 32 -4.13 0.21 -11.17
C ASP A 32 -3.40 -0.94 -10.51
N ILE A 33 -2.32 -0.64 -9.79
CA ILE A 33 -1.55 -1.67 -9.10
C ILE A 33 -2.38 -2.29 -7.97
N VAL A 34 -3.10 -1.47 -7.22
CA VAL A 34 -3.96 -1.99 -6.15
C VAL A 34 -5.01 -2.95 -6.72
N ALA A 35 -5.65 -2.57 -7.81
CA ALA A 35 -6.65 -3.44 -8.43
C ALA A 35 -6.03 -4.73 -8.91
N ASP A 36 -4.89 -4.64 -9.57
CA ASP A 36 -4.22 -5.80 -10.13
C ASP A 36 -3.70 -6.73 -9.04
N GLU A 37 -2.98 -6.19 -8.06
CA GLU A 37 -2.34 -7.01 -7.05
C GLU A 37 -3.31 -7.56 -6.01
N SER A 38 -4.49 -6.96 -5.88
CA SER A 38 -5.53 -7.52 -5.00
C SER A 38 -6.37 -8.57 -5.70
N GLY A 39 -6.02 -8.92 -6.94
CA GLY A 39 -6.81 -9.87 -7.71
C GLY A 39 -8.18 -9.33 -8.06
N GLY A 40 -8.32 -8.02 -8.14
CA GLY A 40 -9.60 -7.40 -8.47
C GLY A 40 -10.54 -7.26 -7.28
N THR A 41 -10.11 -7.64 -6.07
CA THR A 41 -10.99 -7.51 -4.90
C THR A 41 -11.04 -6.08 -4.38
N LEU A 42 -10.04 -5.28 -4.71
CA LEU A 42 -10.02 -3.86 -4.35
C LEU A 42 -9.98 -3.04 -5.62
N THR A 43 -11.06 -2.34 -5.91
CA THR A 43 -11.15 -1.48 -7.08
C THR A 43 -11.61 -0.10 -6.63
N PRO A 44 -10.75 0.63 -5.93
CA PRO A 44 -11.17 1.90 -5.33
C PRO A 44 -11.47 2.94 -6.40
N ARG A 45 -12.45 3.77 -6.11
CA ARG A 45 -12.70 4.95 -6.92
C ARG A 45 -11.65 6.00 -6.59
N ALA A 46 -11.43 6.92 -7.52
CA ALA A 46 -10.42 7.95 -7.34
C ALA A 46 -10.59 8.72 -6.03
N GLY A 47 -11.82 9.10 -5.70
CA GLY A 47 -12.06 9.84 -4.46
C GLY A 47 -11.70 9.07 -3.22
N SER A 48 -12.06 7.78 -3.18
CA SER A 48 -11.71 6.93 -2.05
C SER A 48 -10.20 6.75 -1.94
N LEU A 49 -9.55 6.54 -3.08
CA LEU A 49 -8.11 6.37 -3.11
C LEU A 49 -7.39 7.60 -2.59
N TYR A 50 -7.78 8.78 -3.07
CA TYR A 50 -7.09 10.00 -2.65
C TYR A 50 -7.34 10.32 -1.18
N ARG A 51 -8.50 9.94 -0.62
CA ARG A 51 -8.72 10.08 0.82
C ARG A 51 -7.77 9.18 1.61
N VAL A 52 -7.56 7.96 1.14
CA VAL A 52 -6.64 7.04 1.78
C VAL A 52 -5.21 7.57 1.71
N ILE A 53 -4.80 8.05 0.54
CA ILE A 53 -3.47 8.64 0.39
C ILE A 53 -3.29 9.82 1.35
N ALA A 54 -4.29 10.71 1.42
CA ALA A 54 -4.22 11.87 2.31
C ALA A 54 -4.09 11.45 3.77
N ARG A 55 -4.83 10.42 4.18
CA ARG A 55 -4.73 9.89 5.54
C ARG A 55 -3.33 9.33 5.80
N LEU A 56 -2.79 8.58 4.86
CA LEU A 56 -1.46 8.02 5.01
C LEU A 56 -0.39 9.11 5.07
N MET A 57 -0.60 10.22 4.35
CA MET A 57 0.29 11.37 4.46
C MET A 57 0.18 12.03 5.83
N THR A 58 -1.04 12.14 6.36
CA THR A 58 -1.25 12.74 7.68
C THR A 58 -0.55 11.95 8.78
N VAL A 59 -0.57 10.62 8.69
CA VAL A 59 0.11 9.80 9.71
C VAL A 59 1.59 9.62 9.41
N GLY A 60 2.09 10.15 8.31
CA GLY A 60 3.52 10.15 8.03
C GLY A 60 4.06 8.94 7.32
N PHE A 61 3.19 8.10 6.75
CA PHE A 61 3.64 6.91 6.04
C PHE A 61 3.90 7.16 4.57
N VAL A 62 3.34 8.22 4.02
CA VAL A 62 3.46 8.59 2.61
C VAL A 62 3.80 10.06 2.52
N THR A 63 4.56 10.44 1.54
CA THR A 63 4.93 11.83 1.29
C THR A 63 4.86 12.13 -0.19
N ASP A 64 4.84 13.41 -0.53
CA ASP A 64 4.98 13.85 -1.92
C ASP A 64 6.36 13.44 -2.44
N ALA A 65 6.43 13.18 -3.73
CA ALA A 65 7.68 12.76 -4.36
C ALA A 65 7.76 13.27 -5.77
N GLU A 66 8.98 13.24 -6.30
CA GLU A 66 9.20 13.52 -7.71
C GLU A 66 9.19 12.21 -8.48
N PRO A 67 8.80 12.24 -9.75
CA PRO A 67 8.86 11.03 -10.56
C PRO A 67 10.29 10.51 -10.62
N LYS A 68 10.41 9.19 -10.58
CA LYS A 68 11.71 8.57 -10.67
C LYS A 68 12.24 8.73 -12.09
N GLY A 69 13.46 9.20 -12.19
CA GLY A 69 14.00 9.59 -13.48
C GLY A 69 13.42 10.93 -13.88
N SER A 70 13.80 11.41 -15.01
CA SER A 70 13.37 12.73 -15.46
C SER A 70 12.18 12.68 -16.41
N GLN A 71 11.62 11.49 -16.61
CA GLN A 71 10.63 11.33 -17.65
C GLN A 71 9.24 11.13 -17.06
N ASP A 72 8.41 12.12 -17.25
CA ASP A 72 6.98 11.96 -17.02
C ASP A 72 6.39 11.53 -18.36
N PRO A 73 5.69 10.40 -18.45
CA PRO A 73 5.09 9.96 -19.70
C PRO A 73 4.04 10.94 -20.23
N HIS A 74 3.62 11.88 -19.40
CA HIS A 74 2.64 12.89 -19.81
C HIS A 74 3.19 14.27 -19.46
N PRO A 75 4.20 14.73 -20.18
CA PRO A 75 4.91 15.97 -19.80
C PRO A 75 4.06 17.22 -19.79
N GLY A 76 2.91 17.21 -20.43
CA GLY A 76 2.01 18.35 -20.38
C GLY A 76 1.06 18.35 -19.19
N LEU A 77 1.07 17.30 -18.38
CA LEU A 77 0.15 17.18 -17.26
C LEU A 77 0.93 17.17 -15.95
N ALA A 78 0.53 18.06 -15.06
CA ALA A 78 1.11 18.08 -13.72
C ALA A 78 0.56 16.87 -12.94
N ARG A 79 1.38 15.88 -12.72
CA ARG A 79 0.99 14.71 -11.95
C ARG A 79 1.66 14.72 -10.61
N LYS A 80 0.88 14.43 -9.58
CA LYS A 80 1.40 14.36 -8.25
C LYS A 80 1.88 12.93 -7.98
N TYR A 81 3.12 12.81 -7.52
CA TYR A 81 3.71 11.53 -7.18
C TYR A 81 3.81 11.39 -5.67
N TYR A 82 3.81 10.16 -5.21
CA TYR A 82 3.84 9.81 -3.80
C TYR A 82 4.89 8.73 -3.57
N ALA A 83 5.43 8.70 -2.36
CA ALA A 83 6.45 7.71 -2.00
C ALA A 83 6.27 7.30 -0.54
N LEU A 84 6.76 6.11 -0.21
CA LEU A 84 6.83 5.69 1.18
C LEU A 84 7.88 6.49 1.93
N THR A 85 7.55 6.84 3.16
CA THR A 85 8.56 7.32 4.10
C THR A 85 9.22 6.13 4.78
N ALA A 86 10.27 6.38 5.56
CA ALA A 86 10.88 5.32 6.35
C ALA A 86 9.87 4.70 7.32
N SER A 87 9.02 5.53 7.96
CA SER A 87 8.01 5.00 8.86
C SER A 87 6.92 4.24 8.11
N GLY A 88 6.59 4.66 6.89
CA GLY A 88 5.65 3.93 6.06
C GLY A 88 6.18 2.56 5.69
N ARG A 89 7.45 2.49 5.35
CA ARG A 89 8.09 1.22 5.03
C ARG A 89 8.08 0.29 6.24
N ALA A 90 8.37 0.83 7.42
CA ALA A 90 8.34 0.03 8.66
C ALA A 90 6.92 -0.44 8.97
N ALA A 91 5.91 0.42 8.76
CA ALA A 91 4.53 0.05 9.00
C ALA A 91 4.08 -1.05 8.05
N LEU A 92 4.47 -0.95 6.78
CA LEU A 92 4.16 -1.98 5.79
C LEU A 92 4.77 -3.32 6.20
N ALA A 93 6.04 -3.31 6.60
CA ALA A 93 6.72 -4.53 7.02
C ALA A 93 6.05 -5.16 8.23
N ALA A 94 5.66 -4.35 9.21
CA ALA A 94 5.01 -4.87 10.42
C ALA A 94 3.65 -5.48 10.08
N GLU A 95 2.90 -4.83 9.22
CA GLU A 95 1.60 -5.35 8.84
C GLU A 95 1.72 -6.63 8.02
N ALA A 96 2.72 -6.69 7.14
CA ALA A 96 2.97 -7.91 6.37
C ALA A 96 3.24 -9.10 7.29
N ARG A 97 4.05 -8.89 8.33
CA ARG A 97 4.32 -9.96 9.29
C ARG A 97 3.05 -10.37 10.03
N ARG A 98 2.23 -9.40 10.43
CA ARG A 98 0.98 -9.69 11.13
C ARG A 98 0.03 -10.50 10.26
N LEU A 99 -0.09 -10.12 8.99
CA LEU A 99 -0.96 -10.83 8.06
C LEU A 99 -0.46 -12.25 7.79
N LYS A 100 0.84 -12.40 7.68
CA LYS A 100 1.44 -13.72 7.48
C LYS A 100 1.14 -14.64 8.65
N GLN A 101 1.28 -14.14 9.88
CA GLN A 101 0.99 -14.92 11.07
C GLN A 101 -0.50 -15.27 11.16
N ALA A 102 -1.36 -14.30 10.87
CA ALA A 102 -2.79 -14.55 10.90
C ALA A 102 -3.21 -15.60 9.88
N ALA A 103 -2.63 -15.52 8.69
CA ALA A 103 -2.92 -16.51 7.65
C ALA A 103 -2.45 -17.90 8.08
N ALA A 104 -1.27 -17.99 8.67
CA ALA A 104 -0.75 -19.28 9.15
C ALA A 104 -1.64 -19.89 10.23
N MET A 105 -2.18 -19.05 11.11
CA MET A 105 -3.09 -19.54 12.15
C MET A 105 -4.38 -20.08 11.54
N ALA A 106 -4.91 -19.39 10.54
CA ALA A 106 -6.12 -19.85 9.87
C ALA A 106 -5.88 -21.20 9.19
N GLU A 107 -4.77 -21.32 8.49
CA GLU A 107 -4.41 -22.57 7.82
C GLU A 107 -4.29 -23.71 8.81
N LYS A 108 -3.67 -23.44 9.95
CA LYS A 108 -3.50 -24.45 10.98
C LYS A 108 -4.85 -24.92 11.54
N ARG A 109 -5.73 -23.96 11.86
CA ARG A 109 -7.03 -24.29 12.44
C ARG A 109 -7.96 -25.00 11.47
N LEU A 110 -7.83 -24.68 10.19
CA LEU A 110 -8.65 -25.29 9.16
C LEU A 110 -8.08 -26.61 8.67
N GLY A 111 -6.88 -26.98 9.11
CA GLY A 111 -6.23 -28.18 8.64
C GLY A 111 -5.81 -28.13 7.20
N VAL A 112 -5.61 -26.93 6.67
CA VAL A 112 -5.20 -26.76 5.28
C VAL A 112 -3.73 -27.15 5.18
N ALA A 113 -3.41 -28.06 4.25
CA ALA A 113 -2.04 -28.46 4.04
C ALA A 113 -1.25 -27.28 3.46
N ARG A 114 -0.08 -27.04 4.02
CA ARG A 114 0.77 -26.03 3.46
C ARG A 114 1.31 -26.48 2.14
N SER A 115 1.38 -25.55 1.23
CA SER A 115 2.01 -25.83 -0.04
C SER A 115 3.47 -26.20 0.21
N ARG A 116 3.83 -27.36 -0.29
CA ARG A 116 5.17 -27.78 -0.16
C ARG A 116 5.73 -27.87 -1.47
N THR A 117 6.32 -26.99 -1.92
CA THR A 117 6.90 -27.11 -3.23
C THR A 117 8.36 -26.86 -3.19
#